data_e1edd67e6589bc04fe65d9a10469d09c
#
_entry.id   e1edd67e6589bc04fe65d9a10469d09c
#
_cell.length_a   1.000
_cell.length_b   1.000
_cell.length_c   1.000
_cell.angle_alpha   90.00
_cell.angle_beta   90.00
_cell.angle_gamma   90.00
#
_symmetry.space_group_name_H-M   'P 1'
#
loop_
_entity.id
_entity.type
_entity.pdbx_description
1 polymer ?
#
loop_
_entity_poly.entity_id
_entity_poly.type
_entity_poly.pdbx_seq_one_letter_code
_entity_poly.pdbx_strand_id
1 'polypeptide(L)'
;YRQTMKTVVEPQLAALHEELSMPLSDGGSLHAELYEQPTATRAVVILHGYTESGEKFREMTWYFLQSGFNVYAIDHRGHGKSARQFKETYLTHVDHFTDYVQDLEAFMQRIVLPRTQTLPVCLYAHSMGGAVGGMMLQRHPEMFARAVLTAPMIAPSSAPFPQFVGAAIASVMCALGKSKELAFIGKPFDPASETFESSFSTSHARFDYYEQKRIHNAHLQNSAPTYGWVKEAIGVTKVLLDKEK
;
A
#
# COMPACT_ATOMS: atom_id res chain seq x y z
N TYR A 1 24.56 -1.31 4.29
CA TYR A 1 23.20 -1.22 3.71
C TYR A 1 23.05 0.00 2.79
N ARG A 2 23.15 1.23 3.31
CA ARG A 2 22.97 2.47 2.52
C ARG A 2 23.89 2.53 1.29
N GLN A 3 25.14 2.12 1.44
CA GLN A 3 26.08 2.05 0.32
C GLN A 3 25.59 1.08 -0.75
N THR A 4 25.21 -0.15 -0.37
CA THR A 4 24.71 -1.18 -1.30
C THR A 4 23.46 -0.72 -2.01
N MET A 5 22.49 -0.09 -1.28
CA MET A 5 21.31 0.51 -1.91
C MET A 5 21.70 1.49 -3.02
N LYS A 6 22.61 2.44 -2.73
CA LYS A 6 22.99 3.50 -3.67
C LYS A 6 23.83 3.02 -4.85
N THR A 7 24.71 2.02 -4.63
CA THR A 7 25.69 1.62 -5.68
C THR A 7 25.30 0.36 -6.43
N VAL A 8 24.35 -0.43 -5.94
CA VAL A 8 23.93 -1.69 -6.55
C VAL A 8 22.43 -1.69 -6.81
N VAL A 9 21.61 -1.57 -5.77
CA VAL A 9 20.16 -1.77 -5.88
C VAL A 9 19.50 -0.69 -6.72
N GLU A 10 19.65 0.57 -6.35
CA GLU A 10 18.99 1.68 -7.06
C GLU A 10 19.43 1.80 -8.54
N PRO A 11 20.71 1.66 -8.91
CA PRO A 11 21.11 1.68 -10.31
C PRO A 11 20.52 0.52 -11.13
N GLN A 12 20.43 -0.70 -10.55
CA GLN A 12 19.84 -1.84 -11.24
C GLN A 12 18.33 -1.67 -11.40
N LEU A 13 17.65 -1.15 -10.40
CA LEU A 13 16.24 -0.80 -10.51
C LEU A 13 16.01 0.27 -11.58
N ALA A 14 16.81 1.34 -11.56
CA ALA A 14 16.67 2.44 -12.53
C ALA A 14 16.83 1.99 -13.99
N ALA A 15 17.62 0.95 -14.24
CA ALA A 15 17.84 0.41 -15.58
C ALA A 15 16.60 -0.31 -16.16
N LEU A 16 15.66 -0.75 -15.29
CA LEU A 16 14.47 -1.51 -15.68
C LEU A 16 13.16 -0.75 -15.35
N HIS A 17 13.28 0.44 -14.79
CA HIS A 17 12.16 1.21 -14.23
C HIS A 17 11.30 1.86 -15.29
N GLU A 18 10.02 1.61 -15.24
CA GLU A 18 8.96 2.36 -15.92
C GLU A 18 8.01 2.93 -14.87
N GLU A 19 7.79 4.23 -14.87
CA GLU A 19 6.79 4.90 -14.05
C GLU A 19 5.48 5.03 -14.84
N LEU A 20 4.38 4.60 -14.24
CA LEU A 20 3.06 4.59 -14.88
C LEU A 20 2.05 5.37 -14.04
N SER A 21 1.22 6.16 -14.71
CA SER A 21 0.05 6.80 -14.12
C SER A 21 -1.21 6.28 -14.83
N MET A 22 -1.99 5.44 -14.15
CA MET A 22 -3.22 4.87 -14.68
C MET A 22 -4.41 5.73 -14.27
N PRO A 23 -5.20 6.30 -15.21
CA PRO A 23 -6.39 7.06 -14.86
C PRO A 23 -7.46 6.16 -14.24
N LEU A 24 -8.09 6.66 -13.17
CA LEU A 24 -9.19 6.05 -12.45
C LEU A 24 -10.54 6.60 -12.93
N SER A 25 -11.61 5.87 -12.69
CA SER A 25 -12.97 6.24 -13.14
C SER A 25 -13.51 7.51 -12.45
N ASP A 26 -13.00 7.83 -11.27
CA ASP A 26 -13.39 9.02 -10.49
C ASP A 26 -12.61 10.30 -10.86
N GLY A 27 -11.77 10.24 -11.90
CA GLY A 27 -10.94 11.34 -12.38
C GLY A 27 -9.57 11.46 -11.70
N GLY A 28 -9.26 10.59 -10.73
CA GLY A 28 -7.94 10.47 -10.15
C GLY A 28 -6.99 9.64 -11.00
N SER A 29 -5.81 9.35 -10.47
CA SER A 29 -4.83 8.45 -11.08
C SER A 29 -4.18 7.54 -10.05
N LEU A 30 -3.90 6.32 -10.44
CA LEU A 30 -3.12 5.35 -9.68
C LEU A 30 -1.69 5.37 -10.20
N HIS A 31 -0.74 5.64 -9.33
CA HIS A 31 0.68 5.56 -9.64
C HIS A 31 1.18 4.13 -9.47
N ALA A 32 2.04 3.68 -10.36
CA ALA A 32 2.71 2.40 -10.27
C ALA A 32 4.15 2.49 -10.79
N GLU A 33 5.01 1.68 -10.21
CA GLU A 33 6.37 1.44 -10.68
C GLU A 33 6.46 0.02 -11.23
N LEU A 34 6.91 -0.10 -12.48
CA LEU A 34 7.02 -1.35 -13.22
C LEU A 34 8.49 -1.64 -13.47
N TYR A 35 8.87 -2.91 -13.34
CA TYR A 35 10.22 -3.39 -13.59
C TYR A 35 10.14 -4.69 -14.38
N GLU A 36 10.47 -4.63 -15.65
CA GLU A 36 10.36 -5.77 -16.56
C GLU A 36 11.72 -6.17 -17.12
N GLN A 37 11.96 -7.47 -17.18
CA GLN A 37 13.19 -8.05 -17.71
C GLN A 37 12.87 -9.17 -18.71
N PRO A 38 13.61 -9.27 -19.84
CA PRO A 38 13.31 -10.25 -20.88
C PRO A 38 13.40 -11.71 -20.43
N THR A 39 14.13 -11.97 -19.36
CA THR A 39 14.38 -13.32 -18.83
C THR A 39 13.42 -13.72 -17.72
N ALA A 40 12.43 -12.88 -17.41
CA ALA A 40 11.46 -13.19 -16.36
C ALA A 40 10.64 -14.44 -16.71
N THR A 41 10.46 -15.31 -15.72
CA THR A 41 9.64 -16.53 -15.83
C THR A 41 8.33 -16.42 -15.07
N ARG A 42 8.12 -15.32 -14.35
CA ARG A 42 6.94 -15.05 -13.52
C ARG A 42 6.85 -13.56 -13.22
N ALA A 43 5.72 -13.15 -12.68
CA ALA A 43 5.50 -11.77 -12.27
C ALA A 43 5.03 -11.71 -10.82
N VAL A 44 5.24 -10.56 -10.16
CA VAL A 44 4.71 -10.28 -8.83
C VAL A 44 4.10 -8.88 -8.78
N VAL A 45 2.92 -8.78 -8.18
CA VAL A 45 2.30 -7.51 -7.81
C VAL A 45 2.58 -7.25 -6.34
N ILE A 46 3.09 -6.06 -6.02
CA ILE A 46 3.41 -5.64 -4.65
C ILE A 46 2.38 -4.63 -4.19
N LEU A 47 1.75 -4.90 -3.04
CA LEU A 47 0.81 -4.02 -2.35
C LEU A 47 1.41 -3.60 -1.02
N HIS A 48 1.63 -2.29 -0.85
CA HIS A 48 2.18 -1.71 0.37
C HIS A 48 1.14 -1.57 1.49
N GLY A 49 1.60 -1.33 2.72
CA GLY A 49 0.76 -1.09 3.89
C GLY A 49 0.28 0.36 4.02
N TYR A 50 -0.51 0.59 5.08
CA TYR A 50 -0.93 1.93 5.49
C TYR A 50 0.30 2.80 5.82
N THR A 51 0.29 4.08 5.44
CA THR A 51 1.40 5.04 5.56
C THR A 51 2.68 4.69 4.78
N GLU A 52 2.59 3.75 3.85
CA GLU A 52 3.71 3.31 3.00
C GLU A 52 3.50 3.73 1.53
N SER A 53 4.37 3.28 0.67
CA SER A 53 4.30 3.40 -0.79
C SER A 53 5.19 2.34 -1.44
N GLY A 54 5.16 2.21 -2.76
CA GLY A 54 6.08 1.35 -3.52
C GLY A 54 7.54 1.63 -3.23
N GLU A 55 7.89 2.89 -2.92
CA GLU A 55 9.26 3.31 -2.58
C GLU A 55 9.86 2.52 -1.40
N LYS A 56 9.05 2.14 -0.41
CA LYS A 56 9.51 1.32 0.73
C LYS A 56 9.91 -0.09 0.31
N PHE A 57 9.35 -0.59 -0.79
CA PHE A 57 9.55 -1.96 -1.25
C PHE A 57 10.64 -2.11 -2.33
N ARG A 58 11.44 -1.06 -2.60
CA ARG A 58 12.48 -1.10 -3.66
C ARG A 58 13.53 -2.19 -3.42
N GLU A 59 13.97 -2.42 -2.18
CA GLU A 59 14.86 -3.54 -1.84
C GLU A 59 14.18 -4.89 -2.14
N MET A 60 12.90 -5.04 -1.78
CA MET A 60 12.13 -6.26 -2.06
C MET A 60 11.92 -6.44 -3.58
N THR A 61 11.63 -5.36 -4.29
CA THR A 61 11.58 -5.34 -5.76
C THR A 61 12.86 -5.90 -6.37
N TRP A 62 14.01 -5.44 -5.88
CA TRP A 62 15.31 -5.94 -6.33
C TRP A 62 15.47 -7.45 -6.08
N TYR A 63 15.10 -7.96 -4.90
CA TYR A 63 15.14 -9.41 -4.62
C TYR A 63 14.24 -10.22 -5.57
N PHE A 64 13.06 -9.73 -5.88
CA PHE A 64 12.18 -10.38 -6.85
C PHE A 64 12.78 -10.40 -8.26
N LEU A 65 13.37 -9.29 -8.71
CA LEU A 65 14.07 -9.22 -9.99
C LEU A 65 15.24 -10.23 -10.05
N GLN A 66 16.08 -10.29 -9.00
CA GLN A 66 17.17 -11.29 -8.91
C GLN A 66 16.64 -12.74 -8.93
N SER A 67 15.39 -12.94 -8.55
CA SER A 67 14.71 -14.24 -8.55
C SER A 67 13.92 -14.53 -9.83
N GLY A 68 14.09 -13.72 -10.89
CA GLY A 68 13.49 -13.93 -12.21
C GLY A 68 12.03 -13.51 -12.32
N PHE A 69 11.58 -12.54 -11.51
CA PHE A 69 10.25 -11.95 -11.63
C PHE A 69 10.29 -10.63 -12.43
N ASN A 70 9.20 -10.33 -13.12
CA ASN A 70 8.79 -8.96 -13.39
C ASN A 70 8.05 -8.43 -12.14
N VAL A 71 8.18 -7.14 -11.84
CA VAL A 71 7.58 -6.55 -10.63
C VAL A 71 6.68 -5.37 -11.00
N TYR A 72 5.50 -5.35 -10.39
CA TYR A 72 4.48 -4.32 -10.54
C TYR A 72 4.09 -3.81 -9.15
N ALA A 73 4.59 -2.66 -8.76
CA ALA A 73 4.32 -2.05 -7.45
C ALA A 73 3.38 -0.86 -7.61
N ILE A 74 2.21 -0.88 -6.96
CA ILE A 74 1.27 0.24 -6.97
C ILE A 74 1.42 1.08 -5.71
N ASP A 75 1.19 2.37 -5.84
CA ASP A 75 0.82 3.23 -4.71
C ASP A 75 -0.71 3.22 -4.59
N HIS A 76 -1.24 2.76 -3.45
CA HIS A 76 -2.68 2.83 -3.20
C HIS A 76 -3.19 4.26 -3.26
N ARG A 77 -4.46 4.49 -3.69
CA ARG A 77 -5.07 5.84 -3.62
C ARG A 77 -4.83 6.49 -2.27
N GLY A 78 -4.57 7.79 -2.25
CA GLY A 78 -4.23 8.51 -1.03
C GLY A 78 -2.81 8.29 -0.50
N HIS A 79 -1.98 7.48 -1.16
CA HIS A 79 -0.59 7.19 -0.78
C HIS A 79 0.39 7.46 -1.92
N GLY A 80 1.65 7.61 -1.58
CA GLY A 80 2.71 7.80 -2.56
C GLY A 80 2.40 8.91 -3.56
N LYS A 81 2.58 8.63 -4.83
CA LYS A 81 2.27 9.56 -5.94
C LYS A 81 0.85 9.37 -6.52
N SER A 82 0.05 8.43 -6.00
CA SER A 82 -1.35 8.26 -6.41
C SER A 82 -2.21 9.45 -6.00
N ALA A 83 -3.35 9.60 -6.69
CA ALA A 83 -4.31 10.67 -6.44
C ALA A 83 -4.74 10.74 -4.97
N ARG A 84 -4.85 11.96 -4.46
CA ARG A 84 -5.26 12.28 -3.09
C ARG A 84 -6.48 13.18 -3.11
N GLN A 85 -7.34 13.03 -2.11
CA GLN A 85 -8.48 13.93 -1.91
C GLN A 85 -8.11 15.23 -1.18
N PHE A 86 -6.90 15.29 -0.59
CA PHE A 86 -6.43 16.42 0.21
C PHE A 86 -5.09 16.97 -0.30
N LYS A 87 -4.84 18.24 0.00
CA LYS A 87 -3.53 18.87 -0.21
C LYS A 87 -2.50 18.41 0.82
N GLU A 88 -2.98 18.09 2.01
CA GLU A 88 -2.18 17.61 3.14
C GLU A 88 -1.76 16.16 2.87
N THR A 89 -0.50 15.97 2.51
CA THR A 89 0.04 14.66 2.10
C THR A 89 0.12 13.64 3.24
N TYR A 90 0.09 14.11 4.49
CA TYR A 90 0.08 13.23 5.65
C TYR A 90 -1.27 12.56 5.89
N LEU A 91 -2.37 13.12 5.35
CA LEU A 91 -3.72 12.66 5.65
C LEU A 91 -4.17 11.58 4.65
N THR A 92 -4.60 10.45 5.18
CA THR A 92 -5.12 9.32 4.39
C THR A 92 -6.63 9.22 4.53
N HIS A 93 -7.32 9.11 3.40
CA HIS A 93 -8.76 8.93 3.32
C HIS A 93 -9.13 7.97 2.20
N VAL A 94 -10.24 7.29 2.38
CA VAL A 94 -10.97 6.56 1.35
C VAL A 94 -12.46 6.62 1.68
N ASP A 95 -13.29 6.81 0.68
CA ASP A 95 -14.74 6.83 0.87
C ASP A 95 -15.28 5.42 1.16
N HIS A 96 -14.77 4.40 0.44
CA HIS A 96 -15.05 3.00 0.68
C HIS A 96 -13.76 2.17 0.59
N PHE A 97 -13.54 1.24 1.52
CA PHE A 97 -12.34 0.38 1.46
C PHE A 97 -12.31 -0.45 0.18
N THR A 98 -13.47 -0.77 -0.38
CA THR A 98 -13.59 -1.48 -1.66
C THR A 98 -12.99 -0.72 -2.84
N ASP A 99 -12.78 0.60 -2.73
CA ASP A 99 -12.14 1.39 -3.80
C ASP A 99 -10.70 0.95 -4.03
N TYR A 100 -9.96 0.57 -2.94
CA TYR A 100 -8.63 -0.01 -3.08
C TYR A 100 -8.63 -1.32 -3.87
N VAL A 101 -9.68 -2.14 -3.67
CA VAL A 101 -9.81 -3.43 -4.37
C VAL A 101 -10.18 -3.21 -5.84
N GLN A 102 -11.06 -2.26 -6.14
CA GLN A 102 -11.43 -1.89 -7.52
C GLN A 102 -10.24 -1.29 -8.28
N ASP A 103 -9.40 -0.48 -7.61
CA ASP A 103 -8.18 0.04 -8.19
C ASP A 103 -7.20 -1.09 -8.55
N LEU A 104 -7.02 -2.04 -7.64
CA LEU A 104 -6.18 -3.22 -7.90
C LEU A 104 -6.75 -4.05 -9.04
N GLU A 105 -8.05 -4.28 -9.06
CA GLU A 105 -8.70 -5.03 -10.14
C GLU A 105 -8.48 -4.36 -11.49
N ALA A 106 -8.69 -3.04 -11.56
CA ALA A 106 -8.44 -2.26 -12.78
C ALA A 106 -6.95 -2.30 -13.19
N PHE A 107 -6.03 -2.23 -12.23
CA PHE A 107 -4.60 -2.34 -12.49
C PHE A 107 -4.23 -3.72 -13.02
N MET A 108 -4.76 -4.78 -12.43
CA MET A 108 -4.56 -6.14 -12.93
C MET A 108 -5.06 -6.30 -14.36
N GLN A 109 -6.31 -5.92 -14.63
CA GLN A 109 -6.95 -6.10 -15.94
C GLN A 109 -6.33 -5.25 -17.04
N ARG A 110 -5.96 -4.01 -16.74
CA ARG A 110 -5.51 -3.04 -17.76
C ARG A 110 -4.01 -3.01 -17.96
N ILE A 111 -3.23 -3.38 -16.96
CA ILE A 111 -1.77 -3.24 -16.96
C ILE A 111 -1.08 -4.59 -16.80
N VAL A 112 -1.31 -5.30 -15.69
CA VAL A 112 -0.51 -6.48 -15.34
C VAL A 112 -0.78 -7.65 -16.29
N LEU A 113 -2.03 -8.07 -16.42
CA LEU A 113 -2.39 -9.24 -17.23
C LEU A 113 -2.02 -9.08 -18.72
N PRO A 114 -2.27 -7.92 -19.38
CA PRO A 114 -1.84 -7.72 -20.76
C PRO A 114 -0.32 -7.78 -20.95
N ARG A 115 0.48 -7.31 -19.96
CA ARG A 115 1.94 -7.31 -20.04
C ARG A 115 2.56 -8.66 -19.69
N THR A 116 1.98 -9.38 -18.74
CA THR A 116 2.48 -10.69 -18.31
C THR A 116 2.09 -11.84 -19.22
N GLN A 117 1.00 -11.70 -19.96
CA GLN A 117 0.49 -12.70 -20.91
C GLN A 117 0.35 -14.10 -20.28
N THR A 118 1.33 -14.98 -20.53
CA THR A 118 1.34 -16.37 -20.03
C THR A 118 2.18 -16.55 -18.75
N LEU A 119 2.85 -15.50 -18.27
CA LEU A 119 3.63 -15.61 -17.05
C LEU A 119 2.70 -15.78 -15.83
N PRO A 120 2.98 -16.73 -14.93
CA PRO A 120 2.24 -16.84 -13.68
C PRO A 120 2.44 -15.58 -12.83
N VAL A 121 1.34 -14.94 -12.42
CA VAL A 121 1.35 -13.75 -11.58
C VAL A 121 1.22 -14.15 -10.12
N CYS A 122 2.10 -13.62 -9.27
CA CYS A 122 2.07 -13.77 -7.82
C CYS A 122 1.63 -12.47 -7.16
N LEU A 123 1.09 -12.56 -5.95
CA LEU A 123 0.75 -11.42 -5.11
C LEU A 123 1.68 -11.39 -3.89
N TYR A 124 2.32 -10.26 -3.63
CA TYR A 124 3.00 -9.95 -2.37
C TYR A 124 2.33 -8.74 -1.73
N ALA A 125 1.70 -8.91 -0.58
CA ALA A 125 0.90 -7.86 0.03
C ALA A 125 1.19 -7.72 1.52
N HIS A 126 1.40 -6.48 1.98
CA HIS A 126 1.75 -6.16 3.36
C HIS A 126 0.66 -5.35 4.05
N SER A 127 0.34 -5.70 5.31
CA SER A 127 -0.52 -4.92 6.21
C SER A 127 -1.86 -4.54 5.56
N MET A 128 -2.16 -3.24 5.35
CA MET A 128 -3.34 -2.76 4.62
C MET A 128 -3.43 -3.37 3.22
N GLY A 129 -2.31 -3.41 2.50
CA GLY A 129 -2.24 -4.10 1.20
C GLY A 129 -2.61 -5.58 1.31
N GLY A 130 -2.31 -6.23 2.45
CA GLY A 130 -2.73 -7.60 2.75
C GLY A 130 -4.25 -7.74 2.90
N ALA A 131 -4.94 -6.71 3.43
CA ALA A 131 -6.41 -6.69 3.44
C ALA A 131 -6.97 -6.53 2.02
N VAL A 132 -6.42 -5.59 1.24
CA VAL A 132 -6.81 -5.39 -0.17
C VAL A 132 -6.58 -6.66 -0.98
N GLY A 133 -5.39 -7.25 -0.86
CA GLY A 133 -5.03 -8.50 -1.53
C GLY A 133 -5.89 -9.68 -1.10
N GLY A 134 -6.23 -9.79 0.20
CA GLY A 134 -7.14 -10.81 0.72
C GLY A 134 -8.54 -10.72 0.11
N MET A 135 -9.11 -9.50 0.04
CA MET A 135 -10.41 -9.27 -0.62
C MET A 135 -10.33 -9.56 -2.12
N MET A 136 -9.22 -9.22 -2.76
CA MET A 136 -9.00 -9.53 -4.18
C MET A 136 -8.94 -11.04 -4.43
N LEU A 137 -8.25 -11.80 -3.57
CA LEU A 137 -8.18 -13.25 -3.65
C LEU A 137 -9.54 -13.94 -3.41
N GLN A 138 -10.41 -13.34 -2.58
CA GLN A 138 -11.78 -13.84 -2.41
C GLN A 138 -12.64 -13.63 -3.68
N ARG A 139 -12.41 -12.55 -4.43
CA ARG A 139 -13.19 -12.20 -5.63
C ARG A 139 -12.65 -12.83 -6.90
N HIS A 140 -11.34 -12.83 -7.06
CA HIS A 140 -10.61 -13.18 -8.27
C HIS A 140 -9.38 -14.06 -7.98
N PRO A 141 -9.56 -15.24 -7.36
CA PRO A 141 -8.45 -16.13 -7.05
C PRO A 141 -7.70 -16.59 -8.31
N GLU A 142 -8.38 -16.63 -9.45
CA GLU A 142 -7.84 -17.06 -10.75
C GLU A 142 -6.77 -16.11 -11.31
N MET A 143 -6.73 -14.86 -10.85
CA MET A 143 -5.73 -13.88 -11.31
C MET A 143 -4.32 -14.14 -10.75
N PHE A 144 -4.21 -14.99 -9.72
CA PHE A 144 -2.95 -15.18 -9.02
C PHE A 144 -2.58 -16.66 -8.91
N ALA A 145 -1.38 -17.00 -9.36
CA ALA A 145 -0.84 -18.34 -9.21
C ALA A 145 -0.46 -18.65 -7.75
N ARG A 146 0.02 -17.64 -7.01
CA ARG A 146 0.40 -17.71 -5.61
C ARG A 146 0.24 -16.35 -4.93
N ALA A 147 0.03 -16.36 -3.60
CA ALA A 147 -0.03 -15.15 -2.79
C ALA A 147 0.77 -15.31 -1.49
N VAL A 148 1.43 -14.22 -1.08
CA VAL A 148 2.08 -14.08 0.22
C VAL A 148 1.53 -12.83 0.88
N LEU A 149 0.83 -13.00 1.99
CA LEU A 149 0.29 -11.92 2.80
C LEU A 149 1.14 -11.79 4.07
N THR A 150 1.86 -10.68 4.21
CA THR A 150 2.73 -10.41 5.37
C THR A 150 2.02 -9.49 6.35
N ALA A 151 1.80 -9.96 7.59
CA ALA A 151 1.09 -9.24 8.63
C ALA A 151 -0.21 -8.57 8.13
N PRO A 152 -1.11 -9.30 7.41
CA PRO A 152 -2.27 -8.70 6.75
C PRO A 152 -3.20 -8.03 7.78
N MET A 153 -3.73 -6.85 7.42
CA MET A 153 -4.65 -6.07 8.25
C MET A 153 -6.04 -6.71 8.24
N ILE A 154 -6.20 -7.84 8.94
CA ILE A 154 -7.50 -8.53 9.06
C ILE A 154 -8.36 -7.87 10.14
N ALA A 155 -7.74 -7.52 11.27
CA ALA A 155 -8.39 -6.84 12.38
C ALA A 155 -7.48 -5.69 12.87
N PRO A 156 -7.62 -4.46 12.30
CA PRO A 156 -6.76 -3.35 12.65
C PRO A 156 -6.94 -2.96 14.12
N SER A 157 -5.84 -2.62 14.79
CA SER A 157 -5.87 -2.11 16.15
C SER A 157 -6.47 -0.70 16.17
N SER A 158 -7.31 -0.44 17.14
CA SER A 158 -7.84 0.90 17.48
C SER A 158 -7.34 1.38 18.84
N ALA A 159 -6.17 0.88 19.28
CA ALA A 159 -5.59 1.25 20.57
C ALA A 159 -5.58 2.79 20.77
N PRO A 160 -5.83 3.28 22.00
CA PRO A 160 -5.96 2.52 23.24
C PRO A 160 -7.36 1.90 23.49
N PHE A 161 -8.28 2.00 22.55
CA PHE A 161 -9.66 1.53 22.71
C PHE A 161 -9.86 0.13 22.11
N PRO A 162 -10.79 -0.68 22.65
CA PRO A 162 -11.28 -1.86 21.95
C PRO A 162 -11.82 -1.51 20.56
N GLN A 163 -11.68 -2.42 19.60
CA GLN A 163 -12.04 -2.18 18.19
C GLN A 163 -13.49 -1.68 18.01
N PHE A 164 -14.45 -2.22 18.77
CA PHE A 164 -15.85 -1.79 18.69
C PHE A 164 -16.07 -0.35 19.16
N VAL A 165 -15.27 0.15 20.13
CA VAL A 165 -15.31 1.55 20.59
C VAL A 165 -14.74 2.47 19.52
N GLY A 166 -13.59 2.11 18.93
CA GLY A 166 -13.01 2.84 17.80
C GLY A 166 -13.98 2.93 16.61
N ALA A 167 -14.64 1.82 16.28
CA ALA A 167 -15.66 1.77 15.23
C ALA A 167 -16.87 2.68 15.55
N ALA A 168 -17.34 2.67 16.79
CA ALA A 168 -18.47 3.52 17.22
C ALA A 168 -18.12 5.00 17.12
N ILE A 169 -16.95 5.41 17.63
CA ILE A 169 -16.47 6.80 17.55
C ILE A 169 -16.37 7.24 16.08
N ALA A 170 -15.70 6.46 15.24
CA ALA A 170 -15.54 6.79 13.82
C ALA A 170 -16.90 6.88 13.12
N SER A 171 -17.84 5.98 13.42
CA SER A 171 -19.19 5.99 12.85
C SER A 171 -19.98 7.24 13.26
N VAL A 172 -19.94 7.64 14.54
CA VAL A 172 -20.58 8.85 15.02
C VAL A 172 -19.99 10.09 14.35
N MET A 173 -18.66 10.19 14.26
CA MET A 173 -18.00 11.31 13.61
C MET A 173 -18.37 11.40 12.14
N CYS A 174 -18.43 10.26 11.43
CA CYS A 174 -18.90 10.23 10.04
C CYS A 174 -20.38 10.67 9.91
N ALA A 175 -21.27 10.23 10.83
CA ALA A 175 -22.68 10.64 10.84
C ALA A 175 -22.85 12.15 11.09
N LEU A 176 -21.92 12.77 11.82
CA LEU A 176 -21.87 14.23 12.04
C LEU A 176 -21.24 15.01 10.87
N GLY A 177 -20.95 14.36 9.73
CA GLY A 177 -20.36 14.98 8.55
C GLY A 177 -18.83 15.19 8.64
N LYS A 178 -18.16 14.57 9.61
CA LYS A 178 -16.73 14.73 9.89
C LYS A 178 -15.87 13.58 9.35
N SER A 179 -16.36 12.85 8.36
CA SER A 179 -15.65 11.70 7.78
C SER A 179 -14.27 12.06 7.24
N LYS A 180 -14.10 13.28 6.73
CA LYS A 180 -12.85 13.80 6.15
C LYS A 180 -11.94 14.51 7.16
N GLU A 181 -12.35 14.68 8.41
CA GLU A 181 -11.50 15.25 9.45
C GLU A 181 -10.48 14.24 9.95
N LEU A 182 -9.34 14.76 10.45
CA LEU A 182 -8.29 13.97 11.09
C LEU A 182 -8.85 13.19 12.28
N ALA A 183 -8.63 11.87 12.30
CA ALA A 183 -9.04 11.04 13.42
C ALA A 183 -8.16 11.30 14.65
N PHE A 184 -8.76 11.19 15.86
CA PHE A 184 -8.07 11.47 17.12
C PHE A 184 -6.82 10.61 17.40
N ILE A 185 -6.68 9.49 16.70
CA ILE A 185 -5.49 8.61 16.78
C ILE A 185 -4.36 9.03 15.85
N GLY A 186 -4.60 10.00 14.96
CA GLY A 186 -3.65 10.44 13.95
C GLY A 186 -2.93 11.72 14.38
N LYS A 187 -1.71 11.87 13.84
CA LYS A 187 -0.92 13.11 13.96
C LYS A 187 -0.34 13.45 12.58
N PRO A 188 -0.21 14.77 12.25
CA PRO A 188 0.57 15.17 11.10
C PRO A 188 1.98 14.58 11.14
N PHE A 189 2.56 14.37 9.97
CA PHE A 189 3.94 13.91 9.87
C PHE A 189 4.89 14.92 10.52
N ASP A 190 5.68 14.45 11.46
CA ASP A 190 6.73 15.21 12.14
C ASP A 190 8.01 14.37 12.17
N PRO A 191 9.04 14.77 11.38
CA PRO A 191 10.32 14.03 11.36
C PRO A 191 10.96 13.81 12.73
N ALA A 192 10.72 14.72 13.68
CA ALA A 192 11.29 14.61 15.02
C ALA A 192 10.62 13.51 15.88
N SER A 193 9.39 13.12 15.52
CA SER A 193 8.64 12.07 16.23
C SER A 193 8.83 10.68 15.62
N GLU A 194 9.40 10.59 14.43
CA GLU A 194 9.65 9.32 13.74
C GLU A 194 10.97 8.71 14.23
N THR A 195 10.90 7.81 15.18
CA THR A 195 12.07 7.14 15.76
C THR A 195 12.07 5.65 15.45
N PHE A 196 13.26 5.04 15.47
CA PHE A 196 13.37 3.59 15.27
C PHE A 196 12.61 2.81 16.35
N GLU A 197 12.64 3.28 17.60
CA GLU A 197 11.97 2.66 18.75
C GLU A 197 10.44 2.69 18.63
N SER A 198 9.88 3.70 17.95
CA SER A 198 8.44 3.80 17.68
C SER A 198 8.03 3.07 16.40
N SER A 199 8.98 2.64 15.60
CA SER A 199 8.73 1.94 14.33
C SER A 199 8.55 0.44 14.53
N PHE A 200 7.96 -0.22 13.52
CA PHE A 200 7.90 -1.68 13.45
C PHE A 200 9.12 -2.28 12.74
N SER A 201 10.16 -1.49 12.47
CA SER A 201 11.37 -1.97 11.81
C SER A 201 12.27 -2.72 12.79
N THR A 202 12.85 -3.82 12.34
CA THR A 202 13.88 -4.57 13.08
C THR A 202 15.30 -4.22 12.63
N SER A 203 15.46 -3.26 11.71
CA SER A 203 16.75 -2.87 11.14
C SER A 203 16.90 -1.35 11.12
N HIS A 204 17.78 -0.81 11.97
CA HIS A 204 18.14 0.61 11.96
C HIS A 204 18.54 1.09 10.56
N ALA A 205 19.38 0.34 9.86
CA ALA A 205 19.87 0.75 8.55
C ALA A 205 18.77 0.89 7.49
N ARG A 206 17.71 0.04 7.54
CA ARG A 206 16.54 0.14 6.65
C ARG A 206 15.64 1.30 7.06
N PHE A 207 15.40 1.44 8.36
CA PHE A 207 14.63 2.55 8.91
C PHE A 207 15.26 3.89 8.50
N ASP A 208 16.53 4.13 8.83
CA ASP A 208 17.24 5.37 8.53
C ASP A 208 17.25 5.68 7.01
N TYR A 209 17.39 4.65 6.17
CA TYR A 209 17.41 4.83 4.73
C TYR A 209 16.06 5.31 4.20
N TYR A 210 14.97 4.72 4.68
CA TYR A 210 13.62 5.09 4.25
C TYR A 210 13.18 6.43 4.85
N GLU A 211 13.47 6.69 6.14
CA GLU A 211 13.12 7.97 6.78
C GLU A 211 13.84 9.15 6.13
N GLN A 212 15.08 8.99 5.70
CA GLN A 212 15.76 10.04 4.92
C GLN A 212 15.00 10.37 3.61
N LYS A 213 14.37 9.39 2.97
CA LYS A 213 13.53 9.64 1.79
C LYS A 213 12.21 10.34 2.18
N ARG A 214 11.56 9.93 3.27
CA ARG A 214 10.31 10.53 3.77
C ARG A 214 10.48 12.00 4.12
N ILE A 215 11.54 12.37 4.84
CA ILE A 215 11.82 13.74 5.25
C ILE A 215 11.90 14.68 4.05
N HIS A 216 12.46 14.22 2.93
CA HIS A 216 12.72 15.04 1.74
C HIS A 216 11.64 14.92 0.65
N ASN A 217 10.60 14.09 0.86
CA ASN A 217 9.57 13.85 -0.14
C ASN A 217 8.18 13.83 0.51
N ALA A 218 7.41 14.88 0.26
CA ALA A 218 6.06 15.04 0.81
C ALA A 218 5.11 13.90 0.41
N HIS A 219 5.30 13.26 -0.75
CA HIS A 219 4.48 12.12 -1.17
C HIS A 219 4.64 10.88 -0.28
N LEU A 220 5.73 10.78 0.49
CA LEU A 220 6.01 9.67 1.40
C LEU A 220 5.60 9.94 2.85
N GLN A 221 4.96 11.08 3.13
CA GLN A 221 4.70 11.55 4.50
C GLN A 221 3.31 11.18 5.03
N ASN A 222 2.64 10.17 4.47
CA ASN A 222 1.43 9.64 5.08
C ASN A 222 1.69 9.25 6.54
N SER A 223 0.86 9.71 7.46
CA SER A 223 1.02 9.43 8.89
C SER A 223 -0.31 9.35 9.67
N ALA A 224 -1.39 9.88 9.12
CA ALA A 224 -2.62 10.04 9.86
C ALA A 224 -3.87 9.64 9.05
N PRO A 225 -4.84 8.92 9.67
CA PRO A 225 -6.11 8.58 9.05
C PRO A 225 -7.16 9.67 9.29
N THR A 226 -8.14 9.74 8.40
CA THR A 226 -9.42 10.40 8.68
C THR A 226 -10.36 9.46 9.44
N TYR A 227 -11.44 10.00 10.02
CA TYR A 227 -12.49 9.17 10.63
C TYR A 227 -13.14 8.23 9.62
N GLY A 228 -13.32 8.67 8.36
CA GLY A 228 -13.81 7.83 7.27
C GLY A 228 -12.91 6.62 7.04
N TRP A 229 -11.60 6.85 6.93
CA TRP A 229 -10.64 5.76 6.74
C TRP A 229 -10.66 4.77 7.91
N VAL A 230 -10.69 5.25 9.16
CA VAL A 230 -10.75 4.38 10.35
C VAL A 230 -12.00 3.50 10.36
N LYS A 231 -13.17 4.09 10.06
CA LYS A 231 -14.44 3.37 9.97
C LYS A 231 -14.37 2.25 8.92
N GLU A 232 -13.91 2.59 7.72
CA GLU A 232 -13.80 1.66 6.59
C GLU A 232 -12.77 0.55 6.88
N ALA A 233 -11.59 0.88 7.43
CA ALA A 233 -10.56 -0.09 7.78
C ALA A 233 -11.02 -1.10 8.85
N ILE A 234 -11.75 -0.66 9.87
CA ILE A 234 -12.33 -1.56 10.87
C ILE A 234 -13.41 -2.44 10.24
N GLY A 235 -14.18 -1.90 9.31
CA GLY A 235 -15.24 -2.62 8.59
C GLY A 235 -14.73 -3.82 7.79
N VAL A 236 -13.50 -3.78 7.31
CA VAL A 236 -12.86 -4.85 6.52
C VAL A 236 -12.82 -6.19 7.26
N THR A 237 -12.67 -6.17 8.59
CA THR A 237 -12.65 -7.39 9.41
C THR A 237 -13.86 -8.30 9.12
N LYS A 238 -15.04 -7.71 9.01
CA LYS A 238 -16.27 -8.48 8.74
C LYS A 238 -16.25 -9.13 7.35
N VAL A 239 -15.71 -8.42 6.37
CA VAL A 239 -15.63 -8.91 4.98
C VAL A 239 -14.63 -10.05 4.85
N LEU A 240 -13.43 -9.90 5.45
CA LEU A 240 -12.36 -10.89 5.36
C LEU A 240 -12.63 -12.16 6.18
N LEU A 241 -13.40 -12.05 7.25
CA LEU A 241 -13.75 -13.20 8.12
C LEU A 241 -15.12 -13.79 7.79
N ASP A 242 -15.78 -13.33 6.75
CA ASP A 242 -17.03 -13.91 6.28
C ASP A 242 -16.78 -15.32 5.75
N LYS A 243 -17.40 -16.30 6.39
CA LYS A 243 -17.23 -17.74 6.07
C LYS A 243 -18.03 -18.19 4.84
N GLU A 244 -18.91 -17.32 4.32
CA GLU A 244 -19.71 -17.60 3.13
C GLU A 244 -19.05 -17.13 1.83
N LYS A 245 -17.89 -16.52 1.93
CA LYS A 245 -17.01 -16.11 0.83
C LYS A 245 -15.71 -16.88 0.89
#